data_9957115dbc7e97562502ffeb45f5c730
#
_entry.id   9957115dbc7e97562502ffeb45f5c730
#
_cell.length_a   1.000
_cell.length_b   1.000
_cell.length_c   1.000
_cell.angle_alpha   90.00
_cell.angle_beta   90.00
_cell.angle_gamma   90.00
#
_symmetry.space_group_name_H-M   'P 1'
#
loop_
_entity.id
_entity.type
_entity.pdbx_description
1 polymer ?
#
loop_
_entity_poly.entity_id
_entity_poly.type
_entity_poly.pdbx_seq_one_letter_code
_entity_poly.pdbx_strand_id
1 'polypeptide(L)'
;NLAYPDTVVGTDSHTTMINGLSVLGWGVGGIEAEAAMLGQPISMVVPEVIGFEIKGKIREGITATDLVLTITEQLRKKGVVGKFVEFYGKGLKELSVPDRATISNMAPEYGATCGFFPIDEETIKFLKVSGRSSEEIKLVEKYAKAQDLWEDYKKSKRVYTETMKLDLSCIEPSLAGPKRPQDKILLSNVSDTFIKSFEKEFGQKNID
;
A
#
# COMPACT_ATOMS: atom_id res chain seq x y z
N ASN A 1 0.68 -30.39 12.82
CA ASN A 1 0.37 -28.97 12.63
C ASN A 1 0.95 -28.53 11.28
N LEU A 2 0.18 -27.76 10.51
CA LEU A 2 0.62 -27.14 9.26
C LEU A 2 0.92 -25.67 9.53
N ALA A 3 1.94 -25.13 8.85
CA ALA A 3 2.23 -23.70 8.82
C ALA A 3 2.19 -23.22 7.35
N TYR A 4 1.46 -22.17 7.07
CA TYR A 4 1.35 -21.55 5.76
C TYR A 4 1.01 -20.06 5.92
N PRO A 5 1.27 -19.22 4.92
CA PRO A 5 0.88 -17.82 4.96
C PRO A 5 -0.64 -17.68 5.02
N ASP A 6 -1.11 -16.73 5.82
CA ASP A 6 -2.53 -16.43 5.91
C ASP A 6 -2.98 -15.56 4.73
N THR A 7 -4.27 -15.67 4.38
CA THR A 7 -4.94 -14.83 3.38
C THR A 7 -6.26 -14.34 3.93
N VAL A 8 -6.70 -13.16 3.50
CA VAL A 8 -7.92 -12.52 4.00
C VAL A 8 -8.75 -12.02 2.83
N VAL A 9 -10.03 -12.34 2.83
CA VAL A 9 -11.04 -11.66 2.01
C VAL A 9 -12.09 -11.03 2.90
N GLY A 10 -12.61 -9.89 2.54
CA GLY A 10 -13.62 -9.19 3.31
C GLY A 10 -14.47 -8.28 2.44
N THR A 11 -15.67 -7.96 2.94
CA THR A 11 -16.61 -7.07 2.24
C THR A 11 -16.28 -5.59 2.37
N ASP A 12 -15.32 -5.26 3.24
CA ASP A 12 -14.87 -3.89 3.48
C ASP A 12 -13.76 -3.48 2.51
N SER A 13 -13.84 -2.27 1.96
CA SER A 13 -12.81 -1.71 1.07
C SER A 13 -11.44 -1.57 1.78
N HIS A 14 -11.43 -1.49 3.12
CA HIS A 14 -10.22 -1.42 3.94
C HIS A 14 -9.58 -2.79 4.24
N THR A 15 -10.14 -3.89 3.75
CA THR A 15 -9.55 -5.24 3.87
C THR A 15 -8.12 -5.28 3.34
N THR A 16 -7.82 -4.48 2.33
CA THR A 16 -6.48 -4.37 1.74
C THR A 16 -5.41 -3.86 2.70
N MET A 17 -5.78 -3.22 3.81
CA MET A 17 -4.85 -2.74 4.83
C MET A 17 -3.95 -3.82 5.39
N ILE A 18 -4.43 -5.08 5.46
CA ILE A 18 -3.68 -6.21 6.01
C ILE A 18 -2.41 -6.55 5.21
N ASN A 19 -2.34 -6.15 3.94
CA ASN A 19 -1.17 -6.35 3.11
C ASN A 19 0.08 -5.59 3.62
N GLY A 20 -0.12 -4.54 4.41
CA GLY A 20 0.96 -3.84 5.12
C GLY A 20 1.66 -4.70 6.17
N LEU A 21 0.97 -5.72 6.69
CA LEU A 21 1.51 -6.76 7.58
C LEU A 21 1.99 -8.00 6.82
N SER A 22 2.03 -7.95 5.49
CA SER A 22 2.43 -9.08 4.63
C SER A 22 1.46 -10.27 4.66
N VAL A 23 0.19 -10.01 4.94
CA VAL A 23 -0.93 -10.95 4.75
C VAL A 23 -1.65 -10.56 3.47
N LEU A 24 -1.75 -11.48 2.52
CA LEU A 24 -2.43 -11.21 1.25
C LEU A 24 -3.94 -11.06 1.47
N GLY A 25 -4.47 -9.87 1.21
CA GLY A 25 -5.88 -9.56 1.44
C GLY A 25 -6.46 -8.59 0.44
N TRP A 26 -7.73 -8.76 0.10
CA TRP A 26 -8.48 -7.85 -0.77
C TRP A 26 -9.98 -7.86 -0.49
N GLY A 27 -10.66 -6.81 -0.97
CA GLY A 27 -12.11 -6.69 -0.87
C GLY A 27 -12.82 -7.58 -1.88
N VAL A 28 -13.92 -8.18 -1.46
CA VAL A 28 -14.82 -9.00 -2.29
C VAL A 28 -16.27 -8.59 -2.10
N GLY A 29 -17.13 -9.01 -3.01
CA GLY A 29 -18.59 -8.85 -2.85
C GLY A 29 -19.15 -9.72 -1.72
N GLY A 30 -20.37 -9.39 -1.24
CA GLY A 30 -21.02 -10.14 -0.17
C GLY A 30 -21.20 -11.63 -0.48
N ILE A 31 -21.61 -11.96 -1.70
CA ILE A 31 -21.80 -13.35 -2.14
C ILE A 31 -20.48 -14.13 -2.13
N GLU A 32 -19.38 -13.51 -2.54
CA GLU A 32 -18.06 -14.14 -2.51
C GLU A 32 -17.58 -14.35 -1.06
N ALA A 33 -17.86 -13.41 -0.16
CA ALA A 33 -17.55 -13.56 1.25
C ALA A 33 -18.36 -14.72 1.88
N GLU A 34 -19.64 -14.83 1.57
CA GLU A 34 -20.48 -15.95 2.01
C GLU A 34 -19.94 -17.29 1.49
N ALA A 35 -19.56 -17.35 0.21
CA ALA A 35 -18.97 -18.55 -0.39
C ALA A 35 -17.68 -18.95 0.36
N ALA A 36 -16.81 -17.99 0.67
CA ALA A 36 -15.59 -18.25 1.43
C ALA A 36 -15.88 -18.77 2.85
N MET A 37 -16.85 -18.18 3.55
CA MET A 37 -17.27 -18.63 4.89
C MET A 37 -17.86 -20.05 4.87
N LEU A 38 -18.50 -20.45 3.77
CA LEU A 38 -19.02 -21.80 3.55
C LEU A 38 -17.97 -22.79 3.05
N GLY A 39 -16.71 -22.37 2.94
CA GLY A 39 -15.61 -23.21 2.46
C GLY A 39 -15.60 -23.43 0.95
N GLN A 40 -16.30 -22.61 0.19
CA GLN A 40 -16.26 -22.67 -1.28
C GLN A 40 -15.03 -21.93 -1.81
N PRO A 41 -14.35 -22.45 -2.85
CA PRO A 41 -13.20 -21.79 -3.43
C PRO A 41 -13.59 -20.53 -4.17
N ILE A 42 -12.77 -19.47 -4.02
CA ILE A 42 -12.86 -18.26 -4.84
C ILE A 42 -11.86 -18.41 -5.98
N SER A 43 -12.35 -18.34 -7.21
CA SER A 43 -11.52 -18.41 -8.41
C SER A 43 -11.05 -17.02 -8.81
N MET A 44 -9.77 -16.88 -9.12
CA MET A 44 -9.18 -15.63 -9.61
C MET A 44 -8.30 -15.93 -10.83
N VAL A 45 -8.35 -15.06 -11.82
CA VAL A 45 -7.36 -15.06 -12.90
C VAL A 45 -6.03 -14.61 -12.31
N VAL A 46 -4.92 -15.28 -12.66
CA VAL A 46 -3.59 -14.88 -12.19
C VAL A 46 -3.33 -13.41 -12.56
N PRO A 47 -3.17 -12.51 -11.58
CA PRO A 47 -3.07 -11.10 -11.85
C PRO A 47 -1.70 -10.71 -12.40
N GLU A 48 -1.66 -9.62 -13.16
CA GLU A 48 -0.41 -8.92 -13.41
C GLU A 48 0.10 -8.30 -12.12
N VAL A 49 1.44 -8.33 -11.93
CA VAL A 49 2.07 -7.75 -10.74
C VAL A 49 2.96 -6.58 -11.15
N ILE A 50 2.68 -5.42 -10.58
CA ILE A 50 3.49 -4.23 -10.71
C ILE A 50 4.47 -4.16 -9.53
N GLY A 51 5.77 -4.22 -9.82
CA GLY A 51 6.79 -4.00 -8.81
C GLY A 51 6.99 -2.50 -8.56
N PHE A 52 6.81 -2.04 -7.32
CA PHE A 52 7.00 -0.65 -6.92
C PHE A 52 8.24 -0.51 -6.04
N GLU A 53 9.35 -0.05 -6.63
CA GLU A 53 10.63 0.09 -5.92
C GLU A 53 10.67 1.38 -5.11
N ILE A 54 10.85 1.26 -3.79
CA ILE A 54 11.02 2.39 -2.88
C ILE A 54 12.50 2.53 -2.52
N LYS A 55 13.04 3.74 -2.74
CA LYS A 55 14.45 4.10 -2.49
C LYS A 55 14.56 5.35 -1.64
N GLY A 56 15.79 5.62 -1.20
CA GLY A 56 16.12 6.84 -0.46
C GLY A 56 15.60 6.83 0.97
N LYS A 57 15.54 8.01 1.56
CA LYS A 57 15.08 8.26 2.93
C LYS A 57 14.06 9.38 2.94
N ILE A 58 13.11 9.30 3.85
CA ILE A 58 12.13 10.36 4.10
C ILE A 58 12.88 11.57 4.68
N ARG A 59 12.60 12.76 4.13
CA ARG A 59 13.14 14.01 4.66
C ARG A 59 12.38 14.42 5.92
N GLU A 60 13.05 15.16 6.79
CA GLU A 60 12.41 15.77 7.95
C GLU A 60 11.24 16.67 7.53
N GLY A 61 10.14 16.62 8.26
CA GLY A 61 8.93 17.36 7.96
C GLY A 61 7.96 16.68 6.97
N ILE A 62 8.34 15.57 6.35
CA ILE A 62 7.45 14.76 5.50
C ILE A 62 6.70 13.75 6.36
N THR A 63 5.39 13.68 6.14
CA THR A 63 4.49 12.78 6.86
C THR A 63 4.18 11.51 6.06
N ALA A 64 3.65 10.49 6.76
CA ALA A 64 3.12 9.29 6.10
C ALA A 64 2.02 9.63 5.08
N THR A 65 1.22 10.68 5.34
CA THR A 65 0.18 11.14 4.41
C THR A 65 0.77 11.65 3.10
N ASP A 66 1.84 12.44 3.14
CA ASP A 66 2.51 12.94 1.93
C ASP A 66 3.01 11.78 1.05
N LEU A 67 3.59 10.77 1.69
CA LEU A 67 4.04 9.55 1.02
C LEU A 67 2.86 8.80 0.38
N VAL A 68 1.80 8.54 1.14
CA VAL A 68 0.64 7.79 0.67
C VAL A 68 -0.03 8.49 -0.50
N LEU A 69 -0.23 9.81 -0.43
CA LEU A 69 -0.79 10.60 -1.52
C LEU A 69 0.10 10.56 -2.78
N THR A 70 1.41 10.61 -2.59
CA THR A 70 2.36 10.53 -3.72
C THR A 70 2.31 9.17 -4.42
N ILE A 71 2.30 8.08 -3.65
CA ILE A 71 2.18 6.71 -4.19
C ILE A 71 0.83 6.53 -4.89
N THR A 72 -0.25 6.98 -4.27
CA THR A 72 -1.61 6.88 -4.82
C THR A 72 -1.73 7.61 -6.15
N GLU A 73 -1.22 8.83 -6.24
CA GLU A 73 -1.20 9.61 -7.48
C GLU A 73 -0.40 8.90 -8.59
N GLN A 74 0.80 8.39 -8.28
CA GLN A 74 1.66 7.72 -9.26
C GLN A 74 1.01 6.43 -9.79
N LEU A 75 0.49 5.59 -8.90
CA LEU A 75 -0.18 4.35 -9.28
C LEU A 75 -1.48 4.60 -10.05
N ARG A 76 -2.25 5.62 -9.65
CA ARG A 76 -3.45 6.03 -10.39
C ARG A 76 -3.13 6.49 -11.81
N LYS A 77 -2.09 7.31 -11.97
CA LYS A 77 -1.61 7.75 -13.29
C LYS A 77 -1.09 6.59 -14.14
N LYS A 78 -0.45 5.60 -13.52
CA LYS A 78 0.03 4.39 -14.21
C LYS A 78 -1.11 3.52 -14.73
N GLY A 79 -2.25 3.48 -14.04
CA GLY A 79 -3.37 2.63 -14.40
C GLY A 79 -3.14 1.17 -13.98
N VAL A 80 -3.32 0.90 -12.70
CA VAL A 80 -3.10 -0.43 -12.08
C VAL A 80 -4.40 -1.18 -11.77
N VAL A 81 -5.49 -0.84 -12.44
CA VAL A 81 -6.81 -1.45 -12.20
C VAL A 81 -6.74 -2.96 -12.43
N GLY A 82 -7.21 -3.71 -11.44
CA GLY A 82 -7.23 -5.17 -11.47
C GLY A 82 -5.86 -5.84 -11.35
N LYS A 83 -4.78 -5.06 -11.14
CA LYS A 83 -3.42 -5.59 -10.93
C LYS A 83 -3.10 -5.67 -9.45
N PHE A 84 -2.08 -6.45 -9.11
CA PHE A 84 -1.44 -6.41 -7.81
C PHE A 84 -0.26 -5.45 -7.86
N VAL A 85 -0.02 -4.74 -6.77
CA VAL A 85 1.18 -3.92 -6.59
C VAL A 85 2.01 -4.54 -5.47
N GLU A 86 3.27 -4.85 -5.74
CA GLU A 86 4.20 -5.34 -4.73
C GLU A 86 5.27 -4.28 -4.47
N PHE A 87 5.35 -3.82 -3.22
CA PHE A 87 6.34 -2.85 -2.79
C PHE A 87 7.64 -3.54 -2.39
N TYR A 88 8.76 -3.03 -2.87
CA TYR A 88 10.08 -3.57 -2.56
C TYR A 88 11.16 -2.49 -2.55
N GLY A 89 12.37 -2.84 -2.15
CA GLY A 89 13.52 -1.94 -2.20
C GLY A 89 13.95 -1.41 -0.84
N LYS A 90 15.16 -0.85 -0.81
CA LYS A 90 15.83 -0.45 0.44
C LYS A 90 15.11 0.63 1.24
N GLY A 91 14.30 1.46 0.59
CA GLY A 91 13.50 2.50 1.24
C GLY A 91 12.39 1.94 2.13
N LEU A 92 12.01 0.66 2.00
CA LEU A 92 11.03 0.03 2.88
C LEU A 92 11.45 0.04 4.37
N LYS A 93 12.75 0.12 4.66
CA LYS A 93 13.26 0.23 6.03
C LYS A 93 12.89 1.53 6.74
N GLU A 94 12.52 2.55 5.98
CA GLU A 94 12.05 3.83 6.51
C GLU A 94 10.55 3.80 6.85
N LEU A 95 9.83 2.71 6.48
CA LEU A 95 8.40 2.59 6.63
C LEU A 95 8.05 1.59 7.72
N SER A 96 7.40 2.08 8.76
CA SER A 96 6.80 1.22 9.78
C SER A 96 5.64 0.40 9.21
N VAL A 97 5.22 -0.67 9.88
CA VAL A 97 4.04 -1.44 9.46
C VAL A 97 2.77 -0.58 9.40
N PRO A 98 2.49 0.35 10.33
CA PRO A 98 1.38 1.31 10.19
C PRO A 98 1.44 2.16 8.91
N ASP A 99 2.62 2.64 8.50
CA ASP A 99 2.78 3.40 7.26
C ASP A 99 2.47 2.52 6.04
N ARG A 100 3.00 1.30 6.01
CA ARG A 100 2.71 0.30 4.96
C ARG A 100 1.22 -0.04 4.91
N ALA A 101 0.60 -0.21 6.07
CA ALA A 101 -0.83 -0.49 6.18
C ALA A 101 -1.67 0.66 5.58
N THR A 102 -1.27 1.91 5.81
CA THR A 102 -1.93 3.08 5.23
C THR A 102 -1.81 3.10 3.71
N ILE A 103 -0.63 2.77 3.16
CA ILE A 103 -0.43 2.64 1.71
C ILE A 103 -1.29 1.51 1.13
N SER A 104 -1.30 0.35 1.78
CA SER A 104 -2.10 -0.81 1.37
C SER A 104 -3.60 -0.53 1.43
N ASN A 105 -4.04 0.25 2.43
CA ASN A 105 -5.42 0.66 2.62
C ASN A 105 -5.96 1.47 1.44
N MET A 106 -5.10 2.24 0.78
CA MET A 106 -5.45 3.07 -0.37
C MET A 106 -5.46 2.31 -1.70
N ALA A 107 -5.37 0.96 -1.68
CA ALA A 107 -5.41 0.17 -2.92
C ALA A 107 -6.66 0.43 -3.78
N PRO A 108 -7.88 0.56 -3.24
CA PRO A 108 -9.05 0.94 -4.02
C PRO A 108 -8.92 2.32 -4.68
N GLU A 109 -8.32 3.29 -4.00
CA GLU A 109 -8.15 4.65 -4.50
C GLU A 109 -7.17 4.72 -5.66
N TYR A 110 -6.05 4.00 -5.61
CA TYR A 110 -5.18 3.90 -6.80
C TYR A 110 -5.63 2.85 -7.80
N GLY A 111 -6.63 2.02 -7.47
CA GLY A 111 -7.32 1.12 -8.37
C GLY A 111 -6.74 -0.29 -8.45
N ALA A 112 -5.75 -0.64 -7.63
CA ALA A 112 -5.20 -2.00 -7.57
C ALA A 112 -6.10 -2.93 -6.74
N THR A 113 -5.98 -4.24 -6.97
CA THR A 113 -6.64 -5.25 -6.14
C THR A 113 -6.05 -5.27 -4.73
N CYS A 114 -4.71 -5.14 -4.62
CA CYS A 114 -4.00 -4.97 -3.35
C CYS A 114 -2.66 -4.27 -3.55
N GLY A 115 -2.10 -3.76 -2.44
CA GLY A 115 -0.74 -3.24 -2.36
C GLY A 115 0.03 -4.00 -1.30
N PHE A 116 0.85 -4.96 -1.70
CA PHE A 116 1.48 -5.96 -0.84
C PHE A 116 2.89 -5.54 -0.40
N PHE A 117 3.19 -5.73 0.87
CA PHE A 117 4.51 -5.52 1.45
C PHE A 117 5.16 -6.85 1.88
N PRO A 118 6.48 -6.98 1.80
CA PRO A 118 7.17 -8.20 2.21
C PRO A 118 7.29 -8.31 3.73
N ILE A 119 7.59 -9.53 4.21
CA ILE A 119 7.95 -9.79 5.61
C ILE A 119 9.41 -9.38 5.82
N ASP A 120 9.68 -8.55 6.84
CA ASP A 120 11.01 -8.10 7.21
C ASP A 120 11.14 -7.83 8.73
N GLU A 121 12.20 -7.14 9.12
CA GLU A 121 12.46 -6.79 10.52
C GLU A 121 11.38 -5.88 11.11
N GLU A 122 10.77 -4.98 10.31
CA GLU A 122 9.68 -4.12 10.76
C GLU A 122 8.41 -4.92 11.06
N THR A 123 8.14 -5.96 10.28
CA THR A 123 7.06 -6.93 10.56
C THR A 123 7.29 -7.60 11.92
N ILE A 124 8.51 -8.05 12.22
CA ILE A 124 8.87 -8.66 13.51
C ILE A 124 8.70 -7.69 14.67
N LYS A 125 9.11 -6.42 14.50
CA LYS A 125 8.92 -5.38 15.52
C LYS A 125 7.43 -5.17 15.81
N PHE A 126 6.61 -5.08 14.77
CA PHE A 126 5.17 -4.89 14.91
C PHE A 126 4.51 -6.08 15.64
N LEU A 127 4.87 -7.31 15.30
CA LEU A 127 4.35 -8.51 15.97
C LEU A 127 4.68 -8.52 17.47
N LYS A 128 5.86 -8.04 17.86
CA LYS A 128 6.25 -7.88 19.28
C LYS A 128 5.36 -6.86 19.99
N VAL A 129 5.19 -5.68 19.39
CA VAL A 129 4.39 -4.61 19.97
C VAL A 129 2.91 -4.99 20.06
N SER A 130 2.41 -5.76 19.08
CA SER A 130 1.02 -6.25 19.07
C SER A 130 0.75 -7.43 20.01
N GLY A 131 1.75 -7.87 20.79
CA GLY A 131 1.58 -8.87 21.85
C GLY A 131 1.66 -10.32 21.38
N ARG A 132 2.23 -10.60 20.21
CA ARG A 132 2.49 -11.98 19.79
C ARG A 132 3.57 -12.62 20.67
N SER A 133 3.43 -13.91 20.91
CA SER A 133 4.40 -14.68 21.70
C SER A 133 5.75 -14.76 20.98
N SER A 134 6.83 -14.93 21.76
CA SER A 134 8.16 -15.12 21.19
C SER A 134 8.29 -16.35 20.30
N GLU A 135 7.47 -17.35 20.54
CA GLU A 135 7.44 -18.61 19.79
C GLU A 135 6.77 -18.42 18.42
N GLU A 136 5.63 -17.72 18.37
CA GLU A 136 4.96 -17.34 17.13
C GLU A 136 5.86 -16.46 16.25
N ILE A 137 6.50 -15.46 16.84
CA ILE A 137 7.42 -14.57 16.13
C ILE A 137 8.58 -15.33 15.51
N LYS A 138 9.21 -16.23 16.27
CA LYS A 138 10.28 -17.11 15.76
C LYS A 138 9.79 -18.03 14.64
N LEU A 139 8.56 -18.52 14.73
CA LEU A 139 7.95 -19.34 13.68
C LEU A 139 7.79 -18.53 12.39
N VAL A 140 7.20 -17.33 12.47
CA VAL A 140 7.03 -16.42 11.32
C VAL A 140 8.37 -16.13 10.65
N GLU A 141 9.38 -15.73 11.42
CA GLU A 141 10.70 -15.40 10.89
C GLU A 141 11.37 -16.60 10.19
N LYS A 142 11.38 -17.76 10.85
CA LYS A 142 11.99 -18.98 10.28
C LYS A 142 11.26 -19.44 9.03
N TYR A 143 9.93 -19.43 9.07
CA TYR A 143 9.11 -19.84 7.93
C TYR A 143 9.33 -18.91 6.74
N ALA A 144 9.25 -17.59 6.96
CA ALA A 144 9.45 -16.61 5.91
C ALA A 144 10.83 -16.74 5.24
N LYS A 145 11.88 -16.94 6.02
CA LYS A 145 13.23 -17.18 5.50
C LYS A 145 13.37 -18.49 4.72
N ALA A 146 12.71 -19.54 5.17
CA ALA A 146 12.75 -20.84 4.50
C ALA A 146 11.96 -20.87 3.17
N GLN A 147 10.95 -20.02 3.05
CA GLN A 147 10.08 -19.94 1.86
C GLN A 147 10.41 -18.77 0.91
N ASP A 148 11.56 -18.11 1.08
CA ASP A 148 11.97 -16.92 0.30
C ASP A 148 10.95 -15.76 0.33
N LEU A 149 10.13 -15.68 1.39
CA LEU A 149 9.17 -14.59 1.64
C LEU A 149 9.80 -13.43 2.43
N TRP A 150 11.01 -13.64 2.94
CA TRP A 150 11.75 -12.64 3.71
C TRP A 150 12.46 -11.63 2.81
N GLU A 151 12.27 -10.34 3.08
CA GLU A 151 12.99 -9.28 2.38
C GLU A 151 14.37 -9.05 2.98
N ASP A 152 15.42 -9.41 2.28
CA ASP A 152 16.81 -9.21 2.71
C ASP A 152 17.47 -7.95 2.11
N TYR A 153 16.75 -7.24 1.23
CA TYR A 153 17.22 -6.05 0.51
C TYR A 153 18.49 -6.21 -0.33
N LYS A 154 19.04 -7.42 -0.40
CA LYS A 154 20.30 -7.72 -1.10
C LYS A 154 20.11 -8.45 -2.40
N LYS A 155 19.05 -9.22 -2.52
CA LYS A 155 18.81 -10.14 -3.64
C LYS A 155 17.36 -10.06 -4.11
N SER A 156 17.00 -9.07 -4.89
CA SER A 156 15.74 -9.17 -5.61
C SER A 156 15.94 -9.95 -6.91
N LYS A 157 15.52 -11.20 -6.93
CA LYS A 157 15.36 -12.00 -8.14
C LYS A 157 13.92 -11.97 -8.65
N ARG A 158 13.10 -11.07 -8.10
CA ARG A 158 11.69 -10.97 -8.43
C ARG A 158 11.53 -10.44 -9.84
N VAL A 159 10.66 -11.08 -10.61
CA VAL A 159 10.31 -10.67 -11.96
C VAL A 159 8.88 -10.15 -11.91
N TYR A 160 8.69 -8.91 -12.32
CA TYR A 160 7.39 -8.25 -12.37
C TYR A 160 6.94 -8.06 -13.82
N THR A 161 5.64 -7.94 -14.03
CA THR A 161 5.09 -7.58 -15.35
C THR A 161 5.63 -6.21 -15.78
N GLU A 162 5.62 -5.25 -14.85
CA GLU A 162 6.20 -3.91 -15.03
C GLU A 162 6.79 -3.43 -13.69
N THR A 163 7.65 -2.41 -13.76
CA THR A 163 8.23 -1.81 -12.55
C THR A 163 8.06 -0.30 -12.53
N MET A 164 7.88 0.24 -11.33
CA MET A 164 7.88 1.67 -11.02
C MET A 164 8.91 1.95 -9.92
N LYS A 165 9.29 3.24 -9.77
CA LYS A 165 10.29 3.65 -8.76
C LYS A 165 9.88 4.96 -8.12
N LEU A 166 10.09 5.05 -6.80
CA LEU A 166 9.94 6.27 -6.03
C LEU A 166 11.18 6.48 -5.14
N ASP A 167 11.74 7.66 -5.20
CA ASP A 167 12.74 8.10 -4.22
C ASP A 167 12.04 8.91 -3.13
N LEU A 168 12.14 8.43 -1.89
CA LEU A 168 11.50 9.06 -0.72
C LEU A 168 12.00 10.50 -0.49
N SER A 169 13.21 10.82 -0.93
CA SER A 169 13.79 12.18 -0.80
C SER A 169 13.10 13.22 -1.69
N CYS A 170 12.35 12.78 -2.72
CA CYS A 170 11.63 13.67 -3.64
C CYS A 170 10.19 13.96 -3.20
N ILE A 171 9.74 13.41 -2.07
CA ILE A 171 8.39 13.66 -1.58
C ILE A 171 8.29 15.08 -1.03
N GLU A 172 7.19 15.75 -1.35
CA GLU A 172 6.88 17.09 -0.89
C GLU A 172 5.60 17.11 -0.06
N PRO A 173 5.46 18.03 0.93
CA PRO A 173 4.24 18.20 1.69
C PRO A 173 3.05 18.40 0.77
N SER A 174 1.97 17.68 1.02
CA SER A 174 0.85 17.58 0.10
C SER A 174 -0.48 17.48 0.84
N LEU A 175 -1.55 17.86 0.17
CA LEU A 175 -2.93 17.68 0.62
C LEU A 175 -3.71 16.87 -0.41
N ALA A 176 -4.74 16.17 0.06
CA ALA A 176 -5.71 15.50 -0.80
C ALA A 176 -6.74 16.50 -1.31
N GLY A 177 -7.29 16.26 -2.48
CA GLY A 177 -8.36 17.06 -3.05
C GLY A 177 -7.98 17.78 -4.33
N PRO A 178 -8.89 18.66 -4.87
CA PRO A 178 -10.10 19.16 -4.20
C PRO A 178 -11.28 18.19 -4.15
N LYS A 179 -11.35 17.20 -5.04
CA LYS A 179 -12.58 16.38 -5.19
C LYS A 179 -12.45 14.96 -4.66
N ARG A 180 -11.30 14.32 -4.80
CA ARG A 180 -11.11 12.91 -4.50
C ARG A 180 -9.86 12.68 -3.65
N PRO A 181 -9.83 11.61 -2.83
CA PRO A 181 -8.65 11.28 -2.01
C PRO A 181 -7.37 11.08 -2.81
N GLN A 182 -7.47 10.56 -4.04
CA GLN A 182 -6.33 10.35 -4.93
C GLN A 182 -5.84 11.60 -5.66
N ASP A 183 -6.60 12.70 -5.63
CA ASP A 183 -6.13 13.97 -6.16
C ASP A 183 -5.12 14.55 -5.16
N LYS A 184 -3.93 14.88 -5.62
CA LYS A 184 -2.86 15.42 -4.78
C LYS A 184 -2.54 16.84 -5.18
N ILE A 185 -2.45 17.70 -4.18
CA ILE A 185 -2.02 19.10 -4.34
C ILE A 185 -0.80 19.32 -3.46
N LEU A 186 0.27 19.88 -4.03
CA LEU A 186 1.41 20.31 -3.22
C LEU A 186 0.98 21.46 -2.29
N LEU A 187 1.45 21.42 -1.05
CA LEU A 187 1.10 22.44 -0.05
C LEU A 187 1.45 23.85 -0.54
N SER A 188 2.54 24.00 -1.30
CA SER A 188 2.94 25.27 -1.94
C SER A 188 1.95 25.81 -2.98
N ASN A 189 1.11 24.94 -3.55
CA ASN A 189 0.20 25.26 -4.65
C ASN A 189 -1.27 25.34 -4.21
N VAL A 190 -1.55 25.21 -2.91
CA VAL A 190 -2.93 25.14 -2.40
C VAL A 190 -3.71 26.40 -2.72
N SER A 191 -3.15 27.60 -2.47
CA SER A 191 -3.80 28.88 -2.73
C SER A 191 -4.23 29.01 -4.19
N ASP A 192 -3.29 28.83 -5.11
CA ASP A 192 -3.56 28.97 -6.55
C ASP A 192 -4.58 27.94 -7.05
N THR A 193 -4.48 26.71 -6.53
CA THR A 193 -5.39 25.63 -6.90
C THR A 193 -6.79 25.89 -6.37
N PHE A 194 -6.90 26.43 -5.16
CA PHE A 194 -8.18 26.80 -4.55
C PHE A 194 -8.87 27.90 -5.38
N ILE A 195 -8.17 28.98 -5.69
CA ILE A 195 -8.71 30.09 -6.48
C ILE A 195 -9.24 29.59 -7.83
N LYS A 196 -8.42 28.83 -8.57
CA LYS A 196 -8.82 28.27 -9.87
C LYS A 196 -10.02 27.32 -9.79
N SER A 197 -10.09 26.51 -8.73
CA SER A 197 -11.21 25.59 -8.54
C SER A 197 -12.49 26.33 -8.17
N PHE A 198 -12.38 27.37 -7.34
CA PHE A 198 -13.49 28.20 -6.92
C PHE A 198 -14.07 29.00 -8.12
N GLU A 199 -13.21 29.63 -8.93
CA GLU A 199 -13.65 30.31 -10.15
C GLU A 199 -14.40 29.39 -11.11
N LYS A 200 -13.91 28.16 -11.27
CA LYS A 200 -14.53 27.16 -12.14
C LYS A 200 -15.88 26.67 -11.63
N GLU A 201 -16.03 26.54 -10.30
CA GLU A 201 -17.23 25.95 -9.69
C GLU A 201 -18.32 26.99 -9.44
N PHE A 202 -17.96 28.22 -9.08
CA PHE A 202 -18.89 29.27 -8.70
C PHE A 202 -18.97 30.47 -9.69
N GLY A 203 -18.14 30.47 -10.72
CA GLY A 203 -18.15 31.52 -11.74
C GLY A 203 -17.73 32.92 -11.25
N GLN A 204 -17.21 33.01 -10.02
CA GLN A 204 -16.72 34.28 -9.42
C GLN A 204 -15.22 34.40 -9.63
N LYS A 205 -14.77 35.54 -10.13
CA LYS A 205 -13.35 35.83 -10.39
C LYS A 205 -12.59 36.45 -9.23
N ASN A 206 -13.28 36.92 -8.19
CA ASN A 206 -12.66 37.53 -7.00
C ASN A 206 -13.18 36.84 -5.74
N ILE A 207 -12.27 36.38 -4.91
CA ILE A 207 -12.50 36.03 -3.52
C ILE A 207 -11.98 37.25 -2.74
N ASP A 208 -12.89 38.14 -2.28
CA ASP A 208 -12.57 39.21 -1.35
C ASP A 208 -12.33 38.65 0.05
#